data_50def68e606037b6672a8efea844a8e4
#
_entry.id   50def68e606037b6672a8efea844a8e4
#
_cell.length_a   1.000
_cell.length_b   1.000
_cell.length_c   1.000
_cell.angle_alpha   90.00
_cell.angle_beta   90.00
_cell.angle_gamma   90.00
#
_symmetry.space_group_name_H-M   'P 1'
#
loop_
_entity.id
_entity.type
_entity.pdbx_description
1 polymer ?
#
loop_
_entity_poly.entity_id
_entity_poly.type
_entity_poly.pdbx_seq_one_letter_code
_entity_poly.pdbx_strand_id
1 'polypeptide(L)'
;MYSLTNTTSSETIEESLEPVSYNARMDLNARIFKARTDASMTQDELALAVGKTRSAVAQWESGDVRPRHSTILSIAKATNKPLHWLESGIGDEDSGMLVVGQVAAGLWKEGSLEFKPYGVPVAPHPDYPSYAQRLYQVVGNSVNRAVADGEYVHCVNVYDAKIKPENGDLVIVRRLEHGLSEYTAKRFVVDGERKLLRPESHDAQWQNDLVLDGDDDTSIEITDVVIAKWSPLRRRT
;
A
#
# COMPACT_ATOMS: atom_id res chain seq x y z
N MET A 1 44.63 28.74 -52.93
CA MET A 1 43.20 28.41 -53.03
C MET A 1 42.97 27.13 -52.24
N TYR A 2 42.73 27.23 -50.91
CA TYR A 2 42.54 26.10 -50.02
C TYR A 2 41.05 26.07 -49.56
N SER A 3 40.39 25.02 -49.96
CA SER A 3 39.04 24.75 -49.55
C SER A 3 39.06 23.97 -48.24
N LEU A 4 38.51 24.52 -47.16
CA LEU A 4 38.30 23.86 -45.89
C LEU A 4 36.86 23.31 -45.89
N THR A 5 36.73 21.99 -45.96
CA THR A 5 35.48 21.31 -45.69
C THR A 5 35.41 20.98 -44.21
N ASN A 6 34.59 21.73 -43.47
CA ASN A 6 34.21 21.39 -42.11
C ASN A 6 33.12 20.32 -42.16
N THR A 7 33.45 19.12 -41.75
CA THR A 7 32.47 18.07 -41.46
C THR A 7 32.24 18.05 -39.94
N THR A 8 31.13 18.64 -39.52
CA THR A 8 30.67 18.57 -38.14
C THR A 8 29.87 17.27 -37.97
N SER A 9 30.51 16.26 -37.41
CA SER A 9 29.78 15.07 -36.93
C SER A 9 29.09 15.44 -35.62
N SER A 10 27.77 15.57 -35.66
CA SER A 10 26.94 15.59 -34.46
C SER A 10 26.77 14.14 -33.97
N GLU A 11 27.63 13.72 -33.05
CA GLU A 11 27.39 12.52 -32.27
C GLU A 11 26.20 12.80 -31.32
N THR A 12 25.06 12.26 -31.70
CA THR A 12 23.90 12.18 -30.82
C THR A 12 24.24 11.15 -29.75
N ILE A 13 24.54 11.60 -28.54
CA ILE A 13 24.62 10.74 -27.37
C ILE A 13 23.19 10.35 -27.03
N GLU A 14 22.70 9.28 -27.64
CA GLU A 14 21.59 8.51 -27.08
C GLU A 14 22.12 7.81 -25.81
N GLU A 15 22.05 8.53 -24.69
CA GLU A 15 22.19 7.94 -23.38
C GLU A 15 20.98 7.05 -23.18
N SER A 16 21.12 5.79 -23.55
CA SER A 16 20.16 4.75 -23.24
C SER A 16 20.03 4.72 -21.72
N LEU A 17 18.94 5.33 -21.21
CA LEU A 17 18.46 5.06 -19.88
C LEU A 17 18.06 3.58 -19.84
N GLU A 18 19.06 2.70 -19.69
CA GLU A 18 18.80 1.34 -19.26
C GLU A 18 17.91 1.44 -18.04
N PRO A 19 16.75 0.75 -18.03
CA PRO A 19 15.92 0.71 -16.83
C PRO A 19 16.83 0.18 -15.72
N VAL A 20 16.98 0.99 -14.66
CA VAL A 20 17.73 0.61 -13.45
C VAL A 20 17.41 -0.85 -13.18
N SER A 21 18.42 -1.70 -13.30
CA SER A 21 18.26 -3.14 -13.18
C SER A 21 17.53 -3.40 -11.87
N TYR A 22 16.30 -3.82 -11.99
CA TYR A 22 15.45 -4.19 -10.86
C TYR A 22 16.19 -5.33 -10.17
N ASN A 23 16.89 -5.01 -9.08
CA ASN A 23 17.71 -5.93 -8.29
C ASN A 23 17.01 -7.27 -8.23
N ALA A 24 17.70 -8.35 -8.56
CA ALA A 24 17.18 -9.71 -8.55
C ALA A 24 16.34 -9.86 -7.29
N ARG A 25 15.01 -9.99 -7.45
CA ARG A 25 14.09 -10.04 -6.32
C ARG A 25 14.54 -11.16 -5.41
N MET A 26 14.91 -10.83 -4.18
CA MET A 26 15.19 -11.84 -3.18
C MET A 26 14.00 -12.81 -3.12
N ASP A 27 14.26 -14.10 -3.14
CA ASP A 27 13.21 -15.12 -2.98
C ASP A 27 12.58 -15.01 -1.58
N LEU A 28 11.36 -15.54 -1.43
CA LEU A 28 10.63 -15.49 -0.17
C LEU A 28 11.45 -16.05 1.01
N ASN A 29 12.17 -17.15 0.80
CA ASN A 29 13.03 -17.77 1.80
C ASN A 29 14.14 -16.82 2.29
N ALA A 30 14.81 -16.15 1.36
CA ALA A 30 15.84 -15.16 1.67
C ALA A 30 15.25 -13.94 2.40
N ARG A 31 14.03 -13.51 2.04
CA ARG A 31 13.33 -12.43 2.75
C ARG A 31 12.93 -12.81 4.17
N ILE A 32 12.47 -14.04 4.39
CA ILE A 32 12.17 -14.55 5.73
C ILE A 32 13.43 -14.54 6.59
N PHE A 33 14.55 -15.08 6.05
CA PHE A 33 15.84 -15.05 6.73
C PHE A 33 16.27 -13.63 7.07
N LYS A 34 16.18 -12.69 6.10
CA LYS A 34 16.52 -11.28 6.31
C LYS A 34 15.61 -10.63 7.36
N ALA A 35 14.30 -10.83 7.28
CA ALA A 35 13.36 -10.30 8.25
C ALA A 35 13.70 -10.71 9.68
N ARG A 36 13.99 -12.00 9.89
CA ARG A 36 14.38 -12.53 11.19
C ARG A 36 15.69 -11.94 11.70
N THR A 37 16.71 -11.88 10.84
CA THR A 37 18.05 -11.37 11.22
C THR A 37 18.01 -9.86 11.49
N ASP A 38 17.27 -9.09 10.71
CA ASP A 38 17.09 -7.66 10.95
C ASP A 38 16.37 -7.40 12.29
N ALA A 39 15.44 -8.27 12.66
CA ALA A 39 14.77 -8.25 13.96
C ALA A 39 15.64 -8.82 15.11
N SER A 40 16.90 -9.19 14.82
CA SER A 40 17.84 -9.80 15.79
C SER A 40 17.30 -11.09 16.46
N MET A 41 16.44 -11.83 15.76
CA MET A 41 15.84 -13.07 16.28
C MET A 41 16.61 -14.31 15.83
N THR A 42 16.67 -15.31 16.70
CA THR A 42 17.05 -16.68 16.34
C THR A 42 15.89 -17.41 15.64
N GLN A 43 16.16 -18.56 15.01
CA GLN A 43 15.09 -19.40 14.45
C GLN A 43 14.12 -19.90 15.53
N ASP A 44 14.59 -20.16 16.74
CA ASP A 44 13.76 -20.59 17.86
C ASP A 44 12.84 -19.46 18.34
N GLU A 45 13.34 -18.22 18.45
CA GLU A 45 12.54 -17.07 18.84
C GLU A 45 11.47 -16.72 17.79
N LEU A 46 11.81 -16.76 16.50
CA LEU A 46 10.82 -16.59 15.46
C LEU A 46 9.77 -17.70 15.49
N ALA A 47 10.19 -18.95 15.65
CA ALA A 47 9.28 -20.10 15.76
C ALA A 47 8.29 -19.92 16.91
N LEU A 48 8.76 -19.52 18.08
CA LEU A 48 7.92 -19.23 19.24
C LEU A 48 6.94 -18.09 18.96
N ALA A 49 7.43 -16.99 18.38
CA ALA A 49 6.62 -15.80 18.07
C ALA A 49 5.48 -16.09 17.08
N VAL A 50 5.69 -16.98 16.12
CA VAL A 50 4.68 -17.35 15.10
C VAL A 50 3.90 -18.64 15.42
N GLY A 51 4.12 -19.23 16.60
CA GLY A 51 3.44 -20.46 17.04
C GLY A 51 3.77 -21.69 16.18
N LYS A 52 5.05 -21.83 15.79
CA LYS A 52 5.57 -22.93 14.95
C LYS A 52 6.82 -23.56 15.57
N THR A 53 7.36 -24.58 14.90
CA THR A 53 8.59 -25.22 15.33
C THR A 53 9.82 -24.58 14.67
N ARG A 54 10.98 -24.65 15.31
CA ARG A 54 12.26 -24.24 14.72
C ARG A 54 12.52 -24.92 13.36
N SER A 55 12.19 -26.20 13.25
CA SER A 55 12.33 -26.93 11.98
C SER A 55 11.49 -26.35 10.85
N ALA A 56 10.27 -25.86 11.15
CA ALA A 56 9.46 -25.19 10.16
C ALA A 56 10.11 -23.88 9.68
N VAL A 57 10.67 -23.08 10.59
CA VAL A 57 11.39 -21.85 10.23
C VAL A 57 12.62 -22.18 9.37
N ALA A 58 13.40 -23.20 9.74
CA ALA A 58 14.55 -23.64 8.95
C ALA A 58 14.15 -24.05 7.53
N GLN A 59 13.05 -24.81 7.37
CA GLN A 59 12.52 -25.22 6.06
C GLN A 59 12.01 -24.02 5.23
N TRP A 60 11.48 -22.98 5.85
CA TRP A 60 11.09 -21.77 5.13
C TRP A 60 12.30 -20.98 4.65
N GLU A 61 13.34 -20.87 5.47
CA GLU A 61 14.58 -20.15 5.14
C GLU A 61 15.44 -20.89 4.13
N SER A 62 15.40 -22.24 4.10
CA SER A 62 16.04 -23.04 3.04
C SER A 62 15.27 -23.01 1.72
N GLY A 63 13.97 -22.69 1.75
CA GLY A 63 13.11 -22.72 0.57
C GLY A 63 12.45 -24.09 0.31
N ASP A 64 12.69 -25.10 1.19
CA ASP A 64 12.10 -26.43 1.04
C ASP A 64 10.58 -26.41 1.17
N VAL A 65 10.06 -25.50 2.00
CA VAL A 65 8.63 -25.36 2.26
C VAL A 65 8.23 -23.89 2.17
N ARG A 66 7.17 -23.61 1.41
CA ARG A 66 6.57 -22.27 1.39
C ARG A 66 5.54 -22.12 2.51
N PRO A 67 5.68 -21.14 3.42
CA PRO A 67 4.67 -20.87 4.44
C PRO A 67 3.36 -20.39 3.82
N ARG A 68 2.23 -20.66 4.50
CA ARG A 68 0.92 -20.14 4.11
C ARG A 68 0.84 -18.63 4.35
N HIS A 69 -0.05 -17.93 3.66
CA HIS A 69 -0.25 -16.49 3.81
C HIS A 69 -0.42 -16.05 5.28
N SER A 70 -1.25 -16.76 6.06
CA SER A 70 -1.44 -16.44 7.49
C SER A 70 -0.14 -16.54 8.31
N THR A 71 0.76 -17.44 7.93
CA THR A 71 2.07 -17.58 8.56
C THR A 71 3.01 -16.44 8.15
N ILE A 72 2.98 -16.03 6.87
CA ILE A 72 3.76 -14.87 6.38
C ILE A 72 3.30 -13.60 7.10
N LEU A 73 1.99 -13.40 7.31
CA LEU A 73 1.46 -12.30 8.11
C LEU A 73 1.96 -12.37 9.57
N SER A 74 2.03 -13.56 10.16
CA SER A 74 2.58 -13.73 11.53
C SER A 74 4.07 -13.39 11.58
N ILE A 75 4.84 -13.76 10.55
CA ILE A 75 6.27 -13.41 10.42
C ILE A 75 6.41 -11.89 10.28
N ALA A 76 5.60 -11.24 9.43
CA ALA A 76 5.57 -9.80 9.26
C ALA A 76 5.36 -9.07 10.60
N LYS A 77 4.37 -9.53 11.38
CA LYS A 77 4.07 -8.98 12.71
C LYS A 77 5.23 -9.19 13.71
N ALA A 78 5.81 -10.39 13.73
CA ALA A 78 6.90 -10.73 14.65
C ALA A 78 8.20 -9.95 14.36
N THR A 79 8.46 -9.67 13.08
CA THR A 79 9.70 -9.00 12.63
C THR A 79 9.51 -7.52 12.32
N ASN A 80 8.29 -7.01 12.46
CA ASN A 80 7.89 -5.65 12.05
C ASN A 80 8.29 -5.29 10.61
N LYS A 81 8.26 -6.28 9.69
CA LYS A 81 8.50 -6.06 8.27
C LYS A 81 7.18 -5.91 7.51
N PRO A 82 7.12 -5.08 6.45
CA PRO A 82 5.94 -4.95 5.62
C PRO A 82 5.52 -6.31 5.04
N LEU A 83 4.24 -6.68 5.18
CA LEU A 83 3.72 -7.95 4.68
C LEU A 83 3.98 -8.12 3.18
N HIS A 84 3.70 -7.09 2.39
CA HIS A 84 3.89 -7.09 0.94
C HIS A 84 5.36 -7.25 0.53
N TRP A 85 6.32 -6.72 1.32
CA TRP A 85 7.74 -6.97 1.06
C TRP A 85 8.07 -8.45 1.27
N LEU A 86 7.59 -9.07 2.34
CA LEU A 86 7.77 -10.51 2.53
C LEU A 86 7.18 -11.32 1.38
N GLU A 87 5.99 -10.97 0.88
CA GLU A 87 5.30 -11.72 -0.17
C GLU A 87 5.87 -11.51 -1.57
N SER A 88 6.17 -10.27 -1.92
CA SER A 88 6.51 -9.88 -3.30
C SER A 88 7.96 -9.39 -3.47
N GLY A 89 8.65 -9.06 -2.39
CA GLY A 89 9.97 -8.43 -2.44
C GLY A 89 9.96 -6.98 -2.88
N ILE A 90 8.79 -6.35 -2.91
CA ILE A 90 8.63 -4.94 -3.30
C ILE A 90 8.39 -4.11 -2.03
N GLY A 91 9.03 -2.94 -1.89
CA GLY A 91 8.81 -2.04 -0.75
C GLY A 91 9.60 -2.41 0.50
N ASP A 92 10.91 -2.63 0.38
CA ASP A 92 11.84 -2.64 1.51
C ASP A 92 12.20 -1.21 1.96
N GLU A 93 13.05 -1.09 2.98
CA GLU A 93 13.47 0.21 3.52
C GLU A 93 14.13 1.11 2.46
N ASP A 94 14.74 0.52 1.42
CA ASP A 94 15.42 1.24 0.33
C ASP A 94 14.45 1.63 -0.80
N SER A 95 13.38 0.87 -1.03
CA SER A 95 12.40 1.12 -2.10
C SER A 95 11.16 1.89 -1.65
N GLY A 96 11.03 2.18 -0.35
CA GLY A 96 9.90 2.87 0.24
C GLY A 96 8.63 2.02 0.36
N MET A 97 7.47 2.68 0.49
CA MET A 97 6.18 2.01 0.67
C MET A 97 5.53 1.61 -0.65
N LEU A 98 4.68 0.57 -0.59
CA LEU A 98 3.89 0.14 -1.73
C LEU A 98 2.57 0.89 -1.87
N VAL A 99 2.30 1.29 -3.11
CA VAL A 99 0.95 1.57 -3.58
C VAL A 99 0.28 0.23 -3.89
N VAL A 100 -0.74 -0.12 -3.12
CA VAL A 100 -1.39 -1.45 -3.20
C VAL A 100 -2.70 -1.42 -3.98
N GLY A 101 -3.18 -0.23 -4.32
CA GLY A 101 -4.45 -0.07 -5.03
C GLY A 101 -4.79 1.39 -5.33
N GLN A 102 -5.99 1.57 -5.83
CA GLN A 102 -6.58 2.88 -6.10
C GLN A 102 -7.86 3.04 -5.28
N VAL A 103 -8.12 4.26 -4.84
CA VAL A 103 -9.40 4.65 -4.21
C VAL A 103 -10.11 5.64 -5.12
N ALA A 104 -11.32 5.27 -5.53
CA ALA A 104 -12.12 6.06 -6.47
C ALA A 104 -13.61 5.81 -6.20
N ALA A 105 -14.39 6.85 -5.94
CA ALA A 105 -15.83 6.70 -5.81
C ALA A 105 -16.48 6.37 -7.17
N GLY A 106 -17.44 5.45 -7.16
CA GLY A 106 -18.15 4.99 -8.35
C GLY A 106 -17.37 4.00 -9.20
N LEU A 107 -16.17 3.60 -8.81
CA LEU A 107 -15.40 2.58 -9.52
C LEU A 107 -15.60 1.20 -8.89
N TRP A 108 -16.64 0.53 -9.33
CA TRP A 108 -16.93 -0.85 -8.94
C TRP A 108 -16.09 -1.83 -9.75
N LYS A 109 -15.46 -2.78 -9.06
CA LYS A 109 -14.58 -3.78 -9.66
C LYS A 109 -15.06 -5.18 -9.32
N GLU A 110 -15.08 -6.05 -10.33
CA GLU A 110 -15.33 -7.48 -10.16
C GLU A 110 -14.03 -8.16 -9.75
N GLY A 111 -13.99 -8.71 -8.54
CA GLY A 111 -12.79 -9.31 -7.97
C GLY A 111 -11.63 -8.33 -7.78
N SER A 112 -10.43 -8.85 -7.55
CA SER A 112 -9.20 -8.07 -7.63
C SER A 112 -8.80 -7.96 -9.11
N LEU A 113 -9.29 -6.96 -9.84
CA LEU A 113 -8.61 -6.55 -11.07
C LEU A 113 -7.12 -6.36 -10.72
N GLU A 114 -6.24 -6.98 -11.50
CA GLU A 114 -4.80 -7.02 -11.25
C GLU A 114 -4.20 -5.61 -11.16
N PHE A 115 -4.32 -4.99 -9.98
CA PHE A 115 -3.51 -3.84 -9.69
C PHE A 115 -2.08 -4.35 -9.44
N LYS A 116 -1.14 -3.90 -10.25
CA LYS A 116 0.28 -4.24 -10.03
C LYS A 116 0.85 -3.27 -8.99
N PRO A 117 1.12 -3.72 -7.76
CA PRO A 117 1.72 -2.86 -6.75
C PRO A 117 3.08 -2.33 -7.22
N TYR A 118 3.38 -1.07 -6.87
CA TYR A 118 4.66 -0.44 -7.16
C TYR A 118 5.14 0.39 -5.97
N GLY A 119 6.47 0.52 -5.84
CA GLY A 119 7.10 1.29 -4.76
C GLY A 119 7.09 2.79 -5.06
N VAL A 120 6.97 3.58 -3.98
CA VAL A 120 7.22 5.03 -3.99
C VAL A 120 8.11 5.39 -2.81
N PRO A 121 8.97 6.42 -2.91
CA PRO A 121 9.98 6.74 -1.90
C PRO A 121 9.37 7.44 -0.67
N VAL A 122 8.44 6.77 -0.01
CA VAL A 122 7.78 7.20 1.22
C VAL A 122 8.13 6.21 2.32
N ALA A 123 8.75 6.67 3.38
CA ALA A 123 9.06 5.81 4.53
C ALA A 123 7.80 5.51 5.35
N PRO A 124 7.72 4.32 5.99
CA PRO A 124 6.67 4.03 6.96
C PRO A 124 6.70 5.04 8.12
N HIS A 125 5.52 5.40 8.63
CA HIS A 125 5.40 6.27 9.80
C HIS A 125 5.83 5.51 11.06
N PRO A 126 6.69 6.08 11.93
CA PRO A 126 7.29 5.36 13.07
C PRO A 126 6.28 4.96 14.15
N ASP A 127 5.18 5.71 14.29
CA ASP A 127 4.18 5.46 15.33
C ASP A 127 3.26 4.26 15.05
N TYR A 128 3.33 3.69 13.84
CA TYR A 128 2.49 2.56 13.45
C TYR A 128 3.32 1.38 12.96
N PRO A 129 2.86 0.14 13.19
CA PRO A 129 3.54 -1.04 12.69
C PRO A 129 3.69 -1.01 11.16
N SER A 130 4.90 -1.22 10.64
CA SER A 130 5.15 -1.12 9.19
C SER A 130 4.35 -2.13 8.38
N TYR A 131 4.07 -3.32 8.93
CA TYR A 131 3.25 -4.35 8.28
C TYR A 131 1.78 -3.94 8.10
N ALA A 132 1.30 -2.96 8.88
CA ALA A 132 -0.07 -2.46 8.80
C ALA A 132 -0.21 -1.24 7.88
N GLN A 133 0.89 -0.71 7.35
CA GLN A 133 0.90 0.51 6.55
C GLN A 133 0.90 0.22 5.06
N ARG A 134 0.22 1.06 4.28
CA ARG A 134 0.13 0.96 2.83
C ARG A 134 -0.23 2.30 2.20
N LEU A 135 -0.04 2.41 0.89
CA LEU A 135 -0.45 3.57 0.11
C LEU A 135 -1.56 3.19 -0.87
N TYR A 136 -2.48 4.12 -1.09
CA TYR A 136 -3.40 4.07 -2.21
C TYR A 136 -3.23 5.33 -3.06
N GLN A 137 -3.39 5.17 -4.38
CA GLN A 137 -3.51 6.32 -5.28
C GLN A 137 -4.97 6.78 -5.31
N VAL A 138 -5.18 8.07 -5.14
CA VAL A 138 -6.51 8.68 -5.30
C VAL A 138 -6.78 8.89 -6.78
N VAL A 139 -7.97 8.46 -7.24
CA VAL A 139 -8.43 8.64 -8.62
C VAL A 139 -9.79 9.33 -8.60
N GLY A 140 -9.90 10.40 -9.36
CA GLY A 140 -11.10 11.20 -9.47
C GLY A 140 -11.29 12.23 -8.35
N ASN A 141 -12.53 12.71 -8.20
CA ASN A 141 -12.82 13.93 -7.45
C ASN A 141 -13.64 13.72 -6.16
N SER A 142 -13.86 12.49 -5.72
CA SER A 142 -14.74 12.19 -4.57
C SER A 142 -14.23 12.71 -3.22
N VAL A 143 -12.94 13.05 -3.13
CA VAL A 143 -12.29 13.62 -1.94
C VAL A 143 -11.36 14.79 -2.28
N ASN A 144 -11.62 15.48 -3.38
CA ASN A 144 -10.74 16.53 -3.91
C ASN A 144 -10.62 17.78 -3.03
N ARG A 145 -11.39 17.91 -1.94
CA ARG A 145 -11.17 18.89 -0.87
C ARG A 145 -9.99 18.52 0.04
N ALA A 146 -9.74 17.23 0.23
CA ALA A 146 -8.68 16.73 1.12
C ALA A 146 -7.46 16.27 0.33
N VAL A 147 -7.66 15.53 -0.77
CA VAL A 147 -6.62 14.90 -1.57
C VAL A 147 -6.97 15.04 -3.05
N ALA A 148 -6.03 15.54 -3.85
CA ALA A 148 -6.24 15.73 -5.28
C ALA A 148 -6.12 14.42 -6.08
N ASP A 149 -6.70 14.42 -7.29
CA ASP A 149 -6.53 13.32 -8.24
C ASP A 149 -5.06 13.06 -8.55
N GLY A 150 -4.66 11.79 -8.51
CA GLY A 150 -3.29 11.33 -8.73
C GLY A 150 -2.36 11.44 -7.52
N GLU A 151 -2.77 12.08 -6.42
CA GLU A 151 -2.03 12.04 -5.15
C GLU A 151 -2.17 10.68 -4.46
N TYR A 152 -1.37 10.47 -3.42
CA TYR A 152 -1.36 9.23 -2.64
C TYR A 152 -1.81 9.50 -1.22
N VAL A 153 -2.53 8.55 -0.64
CA VAL A 153 -2.87 8.53 0.78
C VAL A 153 -2.08 7.45 1.49
N HIS A 154 -1.44 7.83 2.60
CA HIS A 154 -0.73 6.92 3.48
C HIS A 154 -1.70 6.42 4.54
N CYS A 155 -1.92 5.14 4.56
CA CYS A 155 -2.99 4.50 5.30
C CYS A 155 -2.44 3.47 6.29
N VAL A 156 -3.14 3.33 7.41
CA VAL A 156 -2.91 2.28 8.42
C VAL A 156 -4.15 1.40 8.47
N ASN A 157 -3.96 0.10 8.26
CA ASN A 157 -5.05 -0.87 8.35
C ASN A 157 -5.57 -0.98 9.78
N VAL A 158 -6.87 -0.80 9.96
CA VAL A 158 -7.50 -0.74 11.29
C VAL A 158 -7.42 -2.05 12.06
N TYR A 159 -7.50 -3.19 11.36
CA TYR A 159 -7.45 -4.52 11.97
C TYR A 159 -6.04 -4.94 12.35
N ASP A 160 -5.08 -4.71 11.46
CA ASP A 160 -3.69 -5.09 11.68
C ASP A 160 -3.04 -4.25 12.79
N ALA A 161 -3.27 -2.95 12.77
CA ALA A 161 -2.76 -2.02 13.79
C ALA A 161 -3.62 -2.01 15.08
N LYS A 162 -4.82 -2.62 15.06
CA LYS A 162 -5.80 -2.61 16.17
C LYS A 162 -6.19 -1.19 16.60
N ILE A 163 -6.33 -0.28 15.64
CA ILE A 163 -6.80 1.09 15.86
C ILE A 163 -8.27 1.21 15.51
N LYS A 164 -8.91 2.25 16.04
CA LYS A 164 -10.29 2.61 15.70
C LYS A 164 -10.31 3.98 15.04
N PRO A 165 -11.14 4.17 14.00
CA PRO A 165 -11.35 5.50 13.45
C PRO A 165 -11.93 6.46 14.49
N GLU A 166 -11.45 7.69 14.49
CA GLU A 166 -11.94 8.77 15.34
C GLU A 166 -12.77 9.77 14.52
N ASN A 167 -13.62 10.53 15.21
CA ASN A 167 -14.43 11.54 14.55
C ASN A 167 -13.55 12.59 13.86
N GLY A 168 -13.73 12.73 12.56
CA GLY A 168 -12.92 13.63 11.74
C GLY A 168 -11.79 12.94 10.96
N ASP A 169 -11.58 11.65 11.13
CA ASP A 169 -10.59 10.93 10.33
C ASP A 169 -11.00 10.82 8.85
N LEU A 170 -10.04 10.93 7.97
CA LEU A 170 -10.20 10.46 6.59
C LEU A 170 -9.95 8.95 6.60
N VAL A 171 -10.88 8.17 6.08
CA VAL A 171 -10.84 6.71 6.10
C VAL A 171 -10.99 6.12 4.70
N ILE A 172 -10.42 4.93 4.50
CA ILE A 172 -10.69 4.12 3.31
C ILE A 172 -11.83 3.17 3.64
N VAL A 173 -12.83 3.19 2.78
CA VAL A 173 -14.06 2.41 2.90
C VAL A 173 -14.11 1.41 1.77
N ARG A 174 -14.33 0.15 2.12
CA ARG A 174 -14.71 -0.89 1.18
C ARG A 174 -16.22 -1.07 1.21
N ARG A 175 -16.84 -0.98 0.04
CA ARG A 175 -18.23 -1.35 -0.16
C ARG A 175 -18.29 -2.62 -0.99
N LEU A 176 -19.17 -3.52 -0.61
CA LEU A 176 -19.41 -4.77 -1.33
C LEU A 176 -20.89 -4.84 -1.71
N GLU A 177 -21.17 -4.95 -3.00
CA GLU A 177 -22.52 -5.04 -3.55
C GLU A 177 -22.53 -5.99 -4.73
N HIS A 178 -23.42 -6.98 -4.74
CA HIS A 178 -23.56 -7.97 -5.82
C HIS A 178 -22.25 -8.65 -6.27
N GLY A 179 -21.30 -8.85 -5.35
CA GLY A 179 -19.98 -9.42 -5.66
C GLY A 179 -18.97 -8.43 -6.22
N LEU A 180 -19.36 -7.18 -6.46
CA LEU A 180 -18.48 -6.08 -6.84
C LEU A 180 -17.97 -5.36 -5.59
N SER A 181 -16.73 -4.91 -5.62
CA SER A 181 -16.15 -4.10 -4.56
C SER A 181 -15.76 -2.72 -5.05
N GLU A 182 -16.01 -1.71 -4.22
CA GLU A 182 -15.57 -0.33 -4.41
C GLU A 182 -14.69 0.07 -3.23
N TYR A 183 -13.55 0.70 -3.52
CA TYR A 183 -12.70 1.35 -2.51
C TYR A 183 -12.77 2.85 -2.69
N THR A 184 -13.21 3.56 -1.64
CA THR A 184 -13.35 5.02 -1.67
C THR A 184 -12.85 5.64 -0.38
N ALA A 185 -12.40 6.90 -0.43
CA ALA A 185 -12.05 7.65 0.75
C ALA A 185 -13.22 8.53 1.19
N LYS A 186 -13.44 8.61 2.52
CA LYS A 186 -14.52 9.38 3.14
C LYS A 186 -14.07 9.97 4.47
N ARG A 187 -14.70 11.08 4.90
CA ARG A 187 -14.55 11.60 6.25
C ARG A 187 -15.45 10.81 7.19
N PHE A 188 -14.89 10.22 8.22
CA PHE A 188 -15.65 9.57 9.28
C PHE A 188 -16.21 10.63 10.21
N VAL A 189 -17.53 10.63 10.40
CA VAL A 189 -18.24 11.62 11.22
C VAL A 189 -19.15 10.88 12.21
N VAL A 190 -19.03 11.25 13.49
CA VAL A 190 -19.92 10.79 14.56
C VAL A 190 -20.90 11.90 14.85
N ASP A 191 -22.20 11.65 14.60
CA ASP A 191 -23.29 12.58 14.85
C ASP A 191 -24.31 11.90 15.80
N GLY A 192 -24.14 12.17 17.08
CA GLY A 192 -24.87 11.45 18.15
C GLY A 192 -24.53 9.96 18.14
N GLU A 193 -25.53 9.11 17.94
CA GLU A 193 -25.37 7.65 17.82
C GLU A 193 -25.04 7.20 16.39
N ARG A 194 -25.14 8.09 15.40
CA ARG A 194 -24.93 7.75 13.98
C ARG A 194 -23.48 7.88 13.61
N LYS A 195 -23.01 6.93 12.82
CA LYS A 195 -21.69 6.98 12.18
C LYS A 195 -21.90 7.18 10.69
N LEU A 196 -21.36 8.27 10.19
CA LEU A 196 -21.51 8.70 8.81
C LEU A 196 -20.17 8.69 8.10
N LEU A 197 -20.18 8.43 6.81
CA LEU A 197 -19.05 8.46 5.91
C LEU A 197 -19.32 9.57 4.88
N ARG A 198 -18.77 10.74 5.14
CA ARG A 198 -19.01 11.97 4.38
C ARG A 198 -18.02 12.14 3.23
N PRO A 199 -18.49 12.40 2.00
CA PRO A 199 -17.62 12.81 0.92
C PRO A 199 -16.97 14.16 1.20
N GLU A 200 -15.72 14.34 0.79
CA GLU A 200 -15.04 15.63 0.81
C GLU A 200 -14.76 16.11 -0.61
N SER A 201 -15.81 16.40 -1.35
CA SER A 201 -15.75 16.79 -2.76
C SER A 201 -16.34 18.18 -3.01
N HIS A 202 -15.81 18.86 -4.03
CA HIS A 202 -16.42 20.06 -4.59
C HIS A 202 -17.52 19.71 -5.60
N ASP A 203 -17.56 18.48 -6.10
CA ASP A 203 -18.53 18.03 -7.09
C ASP A 203 -19.88 17.73 -6.46
N ALA A 204 -20.96 18.27 -7.06
CA ALA A 204 -22.32 18.10 -6.57
C ALA A 204 -22.79 16.64 -6.54
N GLN A 205 -22.27 15.78 -7.41
CA GLN A 205 -22.59 14.35 -7.45
C GLN A 205 -22.08 13.56 -6.23
N TRP A 206 -21.10 14.11 -5.48
CA TRP A 206 -20.50 13.47 -4.32
C TRP A 206 -20.81 14.27 -3.04
N GLN A 207 -22.08 14.40 -2.67
CA GLN A 207 -22.50 15.19 -1.50
C GLN A 207 -23.27 14.36 -0.46
N ASN A 208 -23.67 13.12 -0.82
CA ASN A 208 -24.50 12.31 0.07
C ASN A 208 -23.63 11.53 1.07
N ASP A 209 -23.95 11.65 2.36
CA ASP A 209 -23.38 10.83 3.41
C ASP A 209 -23.84 9.37 3.25
N LEU A 210 -22.94 8.42 3.57
CA LEU A 210 -23.30 7.02 3.72
C LEU A 210 -23.41 6.71 5.23
N VAL A 211 -24.44 5.98 5.63
CA VAL A 211 -24.59 5.53 7.02
C VAL A 211 -23.83 4.23 7.19
N LEU A 212 -22.91 4.16 8.16
CA LEU A 212 -22.05 2.98 8.34
C LEU A 212 -22.84 1.75 8.84
N ASP A 213 -23.82 1.97 9.70
CA ASP A 213 -24.64 0.92 10.31
C ASP A 213 -26.06 0.89 9.66
N GLY A 214 -26.16 1.17 8.36
CA GLY A 214 -27.44 1.19 7.61
C GLY A 214 -27.94 -0.21 7.26
N ASP A 215 -29.25 -0.31 7.04
CA ASP A 215 -30.01 -1.56 6.76
C ASP A 215 -29.95 -1.99 5.28
N ASP A 216 -29.01 -1.45 4.50
CA ASP A 216 -28.92 -1.72 3.08
C ASP A 216 -28.21 -3.06 2.79
N ASP A 217 -28.57 -3.74 1.70
CA ASP A 217 -27.92 -4.96 1.17
C ASP A 217 -26.41 -4.76 0.83
N THR A 218 -25.87 -3.57 1.06
CA THR A 218 -24.49 -3.19 0.81
C THR A 218 -23.68 -3.35 2.09
N SER A 219 -22.70 -4.26 2.08
CA SER A 219 -21.72 -4.34 3.16
C SER A 219 -20.75 -3.17 3.07
N ILE A 220 -20.68 -2.34 4.12
CA ILE A 220 -19.78 -1.19 4.22
C ILE A 220 -18.78 -1.44 5.36
N GLU A 221 -17.50 -1.32 5.07
CA GLU A 221 -16.41 -1.59 6.01
C GLU A 221 -15.34 -0.51 5.92
N ILE A 222 -14.92 0.04 7.06
CA ILE A 222 -13.72 0.87 7.14
C ILE A 222 -12.51 -0.06 7.24
N THR A 223 -11.64 0.00 6.26
CA THR A 223 -10.45 -0.86 6.19
C THR A 223 -9.19 -0.16 6.69
N ASP A 224 -9.08 1.15 6.49
CA ASP A 224 -7.87 1.90 6.84
C ASP A 224 -8.21 3.31 7.31
N VAL A 225 -7.33 3.87 8.17
CA VAL A 225 -7.30 5.30 8.51
C VAL A 225 -6.17 5.95 7.71
N VAL A 226 -6.45 7.10 7.11
CA VAL A 226 -5.46 7.92 6.40
C VAL A 226 -4.70 8.77 7.41
N ILE A 227 -3.39 8.59 7.48
CA ILE A 227 -2.53 9.31 8.42
C ILE A 227 -1.73 10.43 7.77
N ALA A 228 -1.52 10.38 6.45
CA ALA A 228 -0.84 11.40 5.67
C ALA A 228 -1.23 11.32 4.20
N LYS A 229 -0.88 12.36 3.45
CA LYS A 229 -0.91 12.34 1.98
C LYS A 229 0.47 12.64 1.42
N TRP A 230 0.72 12.13 0.24
CA TRP A 230 1.96 12.37 -0.48
C TRP A 230 1.67 12.73 -1.93
N SER A 231 2.37 13.76 -2.43
CA SER A 231 2.23 14.25 -3.78
C SER A 231 3.60 14.33 -4.45
N PRO A 232 3.84 13.60 -5.56
CA PRO A 232 5.08 13.74 -6.28
C PRO A 232 5.11 15.08 -7.01
N LEU A 233 6.11 15.91 -6.73
CA LEU A 233 6.33 17.13 -7.50
C LEU A 233 6.85 16.75 -8.89
N ARG A 234 6.05 16.97 -9.92
CA ARG A 234 6.52 16.82 -11.31
C ARG A 234 7.40 18.02 -11.66
N ARG A 235 8.62 17.77 -12.14
CA ARG A 235 9.39 18.83 -12.81
C ARG A 235 8.53 19.36 -13.95
N ARG A 236 8.32 20.68 -13.98
CA ARG A 236 7.81 21.34 -15.20
C ARG A 236 8.90 21.22 -16.27
N THR A 237 8.67 20.40 -17.27
CA THR A 237 9.45 20.37 -18.50
C THR A 237 9.11 21.58 -19.35
#